data_3b3d6c189e4bbec1e5ccee5e618b353c
#
_entry.id   3b3d6c189e4bbec1e5ccee5e618b353c
#
_cell.length_a   1.000
_cell.length_b   1.000
_cell.length_c   1.000
_cell.angle_alpha   90.00
_cell.angle_beta   90.00
_cell.angle_gamma   90.00
#
_symmetry.space_group_name_H-M   'P 1'
#
loop_
_entity.id
_entity.type
_entity.pdbx_description
1 polymer ?
#
loop_
_entity_poly.entity_id
_entity_poly.type
_entity_poly.pdbx_seq_one_letter_code
_entity_poly.pdbx_strand_id
1 'polypeptide(L)'
;MTNEPLLNRNHKDALFRFIFNNPKDLLSLYNALNGTDYTDVSDLTVTTLEDIVYMSYKNDISFILGSEMSLFEHQSTFNPNMPLRGLFYFSSLYKKYVAENNIDIYSSKRAQIPIPRYIIFYNGRQEMPERCTLRLSDAFVKKSDNYNSNQVTASDTSSNCNSVKFQPAMEITAHMININIGNNAELMEKCRLLHDYAAFIGLIRDYVSQENDINTAVTLAINQAISHNILKEVLSVHTAEVRDMILTEYNEEQHIKNEKNISYDDGFNDGVECGIEQTKIEAIENMIKL
;
A
#
# COMPACT_ATOMS: atom_id res chain seq x y z
N MET A 1 20.92 -25.19 -5.60
CA MET A 1 20.08 -24.19 -4.92
C MET A 1 20.85 -22.88 -5.00
N THR A 2 20.62 -22.12 -6.03
CA THR A 2 21.22 -20.79 -6.25
C THR A 2 20.42 -19.80 -5.44
N ASN A 3 21.06 -19.21 -4.42
CA ASN A 3 20.54 -18.05 -3.71
C ASN A 3 20.48 -16.88 -4.70
N GLU A 4 19.35 -16.68 -5.37
CA GLU A 4 19.07 -15.41 -6.01
C GLU A 4 18.91 -14.35 -4.92
N PRO A 5 19.57 -13.19 -5.04
CA PRO A 5 19.39 -12.12 -4.10
C PRO A 5 17.92 -11.69 -4.14
N LEU A 6 17.25 -11.71 -2.99
CA LEU A 6 15.93 -11.13 -2.79
C LEU A 6 16.01 -9.67 -3.27
N LEU A 7 15.48 -9.42 -4.48
CA LEU A 7 15.36 -8.08 -5.05
C LEU A 7 14.64 -7.19 -4.04
N ASN A 8 15.32 -6.15 -3.67
CA ASN A 8 14.90 -5.21 -2.64
C ASN A 8 13.67 -4.44 -3.17
N ARG A 9 12.45 -4.89 -2.86
CA ARG A 9 11.16 -4.33 -3.32
C ARG A 9 10.85 -2.92 -2.77
N ASN A 10 11.85 -2.21 -2.29
CA ASN A 10 11.69 -1.05 -1.42
C ASN A 10 11.73 0.32 -2.12
N HIS A 11 11.71 0.37 -3.45
CA HIS A 11 11.92 1.63 -4.18
C HIS A 11 10.62 2.32 -4.67
N LYS A 12 9.48 1.65 -4.66
CA LYS A 12 8.24 2.15 -5.27
C LYS A 12 7.70 3.47 -4.71
N ASP A 13 8.14 3.86 -3.52
CA ASP A 13 7.65 5.05 -2.84
C ASP A 13 8.78 6.01 -2.43
N ALA A 14 9.97 5.80 -3.04
CA ALA A 14 11.17 6.54 -2.67
C ALA A 14 10.99 8.06 -2.85
N LEU A 15 10.39 8.49 -3.96
CA LEU A 15 10.19 9.90 -4.25
C LEU A 15 9.17 10.54 -3.30
N PHE A 16 8.06 9.86 -3.00
CA PHE A 16 7.07 10.36 -2.04
C PHE A 16 7.71 10.55 -0.66
N ARG A 17 8.41 9.52 -0.18
CA ARG A 17 9.17 9.57 1.08
C ARG A 17 10.22 10.68 1.07
N PHE A 18 10.97 10.82 -0.01
CA PHE A 18 11.99 11.86 -0.15
C PHE A 18 11.40 13.26 -0.01
N ILE A 19 10.27 13.54 -0.65
CA ILE A 19 9.59 14.82 -0.61
C ILE A 19 8.99 15.11 0.77
N PHE A 20 8.34 14.13 1.39
CA PHE A 20 7.65 14.30 2.68
C PHE A 20 8.49 13.87 3.90
N ASN A 21 9.80 13.64 3.75
CA ASN A 21 10.67 13.33 4.88
C ASN A 21 10.97 14.55 5.77
N ASN A 22 10.75 15.76 5.28
CA ASN A 22 10.91 16.98 6.06
C ASN A 22 9.71 17.12 7.04
N PRO A 23 9.96 17.29 8.36
CA PRO A 23 8.88 17.44 9.35
C PRO A 23 7.90 18.59 9.07
N LYS A 24 8.34 19.70 8.47
CA LYS A 24 7.46 20.83 8.10
C LYS A 24 6.49 20.45 7.00
N ASP A 25 6.97 19.74 5.98
CA ASP A 25 6.17 19.30 4.85
C ASP A 25 5.18 18.21 5.28
N LEU A 26 5.63 17.30 6.15
CA LEU A 26 4.79 16.28 6.74
C LEU A 26 3.69 16.90 7.62
N LEU A 27 4.01 17.91 8.42
CA LEU A 27 3.04 18.65 9.25
C LEU A 27 2.02 19.38 8.37
N SER A 28 2.47 19.99 7.27
CA SER A 28 1.59 20.65 6.29
C SER A 28 0.60 19.66 5.67
N LEU A 29 1.07 18.48 5.29
CA LEU A 29 0.22 17.40 4.77
C LEU A 29 -0.79 16.91 5.81
N TYR A 30 -0.34 16.72 7.06
CA TYR A 30 -1.22 16.34 8.18
C TYR A 30 -2.31 17.40 8.41
N ASN A 31 -1.95 18.68 8.46
CA ASN A 31 -2.90 19.78 8.63
C ASN A 31 -3.94 19.82 7.51
N ALA A 32 -3.50 19.67 6.26
CA ALA A 32 -4.40 19.67 5.11
C ALA A 32 -5.42 18.51 5.15
N LEU A 33 -4.99 17.34 5.63
CA LEU A 33 -5.85 16.15 5.76
C LEU A 33 -6.89 16.29 6.88
N ASN A 34 -6.50 16.93 7.99
CA ASN A 34 -7.30 16.95 9.21
C ASN A 34 -8.01 18.30 9.45
N GLY A 35 -7.72 19.31 8.62
CA GLY A 35 -8.24 20.67 8.84
C GLY A 35 -7.71 21.30 10.13
N THR A 36 -6.45 21.03 10.47
CA THR A 36 -5.75 21.55 11.63
C THR A 36 -4.69 22.55 11.22
N ASP A 37 -4.15 23.33 12.18
CA ASP A 37 -3.17 24.38 11.94
C ASP A 37 -1.96 24.26 12.90
N TYR A 38 -1.44 23.05 13.07
CA TYR A 38 -0.22 22.84 13.84
C TYR A 38 0.95 23.56 13.19
N THR A 39 1.71 24.31 13.98
CA THR A 39 2.87 25.10 13.49
C THR A 39 4.19 24.62 14.10
N ASP A 40 4.15 23.96 15.26
CA ASP A 40 5.34 23.49 15.95
C ASP A 40 5.69 22.06 15.49
N VAL A 41 6.78 21.94 14.76
CA VAL A 41 7.31 20.66 14.31
C VAL A 41 7.92 19.82 15.43
N SER A 42 8.20 20.42 16.60
CA SER A 42 8.73 19.68 17.75
C SER A 42 7.72 18.71 18.35
N ASP A 43 6.42 18.92 18.10
CA ASP A 43 5.35 18.03 18.53
C ASP A 43 5.25 16.75 17.66
N LEU A 44 5.94 16.73 16.50
CA LEU A 44 5.93 15.63 15.56
C LEU A 44 7.14 14.73 15.79
N THR A 45 6.86 13.47 16.16
CA THR A 45 7.89 12.43 16.33
C THR A 45 7.81 11.43 15.19
N VAL A 46 8.82 11.39 14.32
CA VAL A 46 8.92 10.42 13.23
C VAL A 46 9.23 9.04 13.81
N THR A 47 8.43 8.05 13.42
CA THR A 47 8.52 6.67 13.94
C THR A 47 8.75 5.63 12.84
N THR A 48 9.02 6.09 11.60
CA THR A 48 9.20 5.23 10.43
C THR A 48 10.08 4.02 10.72
N LEU A 49 9.63 2.86 10.28
CA LEU A 49 10.33 1.59 10.48
C LEU A 49 11.45 1.46 9.43
N GLU A 50 12.70 1.58 9.88
CA GLU A 50 13.88 1.21 9.13
C GLU A 50 14.21 -0.24 9.44
N ASP A 51 14.51 -1.05 8.41
CA ASP A 51 14.90 -2.47 8.44
C ASP A 51 14.81 -3.20 9.79
N ILE A 52 13.70 -3.86 10.04
CA ILE A 52 13.63 -4.90 11.09
C ILE A 52 14.05 -6.22 10.44
N VAL A 53 15.18 -6.77 10.87
CA VAL A 53 15.97 -7.87 10.29
C VAL A 53 15.20 -9.17 9.99
N TYR A 54 13.98 -9.35 10.52
CA TYR A 54 13.22 -10.60 10.38
C TYR A 54 11.90 -10.52 9.61
N MET A 55 11.44 -9.32 9.28
CA MET A 55 10.26 -9.15 8.42
C MET A 55 10.50 -7.93 7.54
N SER A 56 10.61 -8.12 6.24
CA SER A 56 10.85 -7.08 5.22
C SER A 56 9.66 -6.11 5.06
N TYR A 57 9.06 -5.69 6.16
CA TYR A 57 7.96 -4.72 6.18
C TYR A 57 8.52 -3.33 6.49
N LYS A 58 8.80 -2.58 5.44
CA LYS A 58 9.04 -1.14 5.53
C LYS A 58 7.72 -0.43 5.29
N ASN A 59 7.40 0.54 6.12
CA ASN A 59 6.35 1.50 5.83
C ASN A 59 6.97 2.77 5.23
N ASP A 60 6.17 3.53 4.48
CA ASP A 60 6.69 4.73 3.83
C ASP A 60 6.99 5.82 4.85
N ILE A 61 5.98 6.32 5.54
CA ILE A 61 6.13 7.37 6.55
C ILE A 61 5.23 7.04 7.72
N SER A 62 5.77 7.04 8.94
CA SER A 62 4.97 7.01 10.16
C SER A 62 5.48 8.02 11.17
N PHE A 63 4.56 8.58 11.94
CA PHE A 63 4.87 9.60 12.94
C PHE A 63 3.80 9.66 14.02
N ILE A 64 4.16 10.23 15.16
CA ILE A 64 3.23 10.57 16.24
C ILE A 64 3.11 12.08 16.29
N LEU A 65 1.88 12.57 16.35
CA LEU A 65 1.55 13.96 16.60
C LEU A 65 0.43 14.00 17.65
N GLY A 66 0.71 14.60 18.79
CA GLY A 66 -0.21 14.59 19.93
C GLY A 66 -0.58 13.18 20.37
N SER A 67 -1.85 12.82 20.31
CA SER A 67 -2.37 11.48 20.70
C SER A 67 -2.55 10.52 19.52
N GLU A 68 -2.08 10.87 18.31
CA GLU A 68 -2.30 10.09 17.10
C GLU A 68 -0.99 9.52 16.55
N MET A 69 -1.02 8.26 16.14
CA MET A 69 0.03 7.57 15.38
C MET A 69 -0.44 7.43 13.94
N SER A 70 0.09 8.24 13.06
CA SER A 70 -0.24 8.25 11.64
C SER A 70 0.70 7.36 10.85
N LEU A 71 0.14 6.54 9.98
CA LEU A 71 0.82 5.73 8.98
C LEU A 71 0.36 6.21 7.61
N PHE A 72 1.29 6.77 6.83
CA PHE A 72 1.09 7.23 5.47
C PHE A 72 1.81 6.30 4.52
N GLU A 73 1.09 5.75 3.56
CA GLU A 73 1.61 4.88 2.49
C GLU A 73 1.29 5.50 1.14
N HIS A 74 2.21 5.42 0.22
CA HIS A 74 2.00 5.75 -1.19
C HIS A 74 1.80 4.48 -2.01
N GLN A 75 0.86 4.46 -2.95
CA GLN A 75 0.60 3.31 -3.80
C GLN A 75 0.38 3.73 -5.26
N SER A 76 1.25 3.27 -6.16
CA SER A 76 1.08 3.40 -7.62
C SER A 76 0.19 2.30 -8.23
N THR A 77 -0.14 1.26 -7.45
CA THR A 77 -1.01 0.15 -7.85
C THR A 77 -2.01 -0.13 -6.75
N PHE A 78 -3.28 -0.32 -7.10
CA PHE A 78 -4.31 -0.69 -6.13
C PHE A 78 -3.99 -2.05 -5.49
N ASN A 79 -4.00 -2.08 -4.17
CA ASN A 79 -3.78 -3.30 -3.40
C ASN A 79 -4.86 -3.45 -2.31
N PRO A 80 -5.80 -4.41 -2.43
CA PRO A 80 -6.86 -4.62 -1.44
C PRO A 80 -6.35 -5.15 -0.10
N ASN A 81 -5.11 -5.67 -0.04
CA ASN A 81 -4.51 -6.21 1.17
C ASN A 81 -3.82 -5.16 2.06
N MET A 82 -4.00 -3.87 1.76
CA MET A 82 -3.41 -2.80 2.59
C MET A 82 -3.82 -2.88 4.07
N PRO A 83 -5.08 -3.20 4.45
CA PRO A 83 -5.42 -3.36 5.86
C PRO A 83 -4.64 -4.47 6.57
N LEU A 84 -4.37 -5.58 5.87
CA LEU A 84 -3.53 -6.67 6.41
C LEU A 84 -2.07 -6.22 6.58
N ARG A 85 -1.52 -5.48 5.63
CA ARG A 85 -0.19 -4.86 5.77
C ARG A 85 -0.16 -3.88 6.96
N GLY A 86 -1.20 -3.06 7.09
CA GLY A 86 -1.36 -2.11 8.19
C GLY A 86 -1.36 -2.79 9.57
N LEU A 87 -1.97 -3.97 9.69
CA LEU A 87 -1.91 -4.77 10.91
C LEU A 87 -0.46 -5.06 11.35
N PHE A 88 0.39 -5.48 10.41
CA PHE A 88 1.80 -5.77 10.71
C PHE A 88 2.59 -4.50 11.01
N TYR A 89 2.34 -3.42 10.29
CA TYR A 89 2.99 -2.13 10.54
C TYR A 89 2.64 -1.60 11.92
N PHE A 90 1.36 -1.49 12.27
CA PHE A 90 0.94 -1.02 13.59
C PHE A 90 1.40 -1.93 14.71
N SER A 91 1.42 -3.24 14.51
CA SER A 91 1.99 -4.17 15.50
C SER A 91 3.45 -3.82 15.80
N SER A 92 4.24 -3.55 14.77
CA SER A 92 5.66 -3.19 14.91
C SER A 92 5.85 -1.80 15.53
N LEU A 93 5.06 -0.82 15.08
CA LEU A 93 5.08 0.55 15.62
C LEU A 93 4.70 0.59 17.09
N TYR A 94 3.65 -0.13 17.51
CA TYR A 94 3.27 -0.21 18.91
C TYR A 94 4.27 -0.96 19.77
N LYS A 95 4.90 -2.02 19.25
CA LYS A 95 6.00 -2.69 19.96
C LYS A 95 7.15 -1.72 20.26
N LYS A 96 7.55 -0.95 19.25
CA LYS A 96 8.57 0.10 19.37
C LYS A 96 8.14 1.16 20.41
N TYR A 97 6.91 1.70 20.26
CA TYR A 97 6.36 2.70 21.18
C TYR A 97 6.32 2.23 22.64
N VAL A 98 5.85 1.01 22.88
CA VAL A 98 5.78 0.40 24.22
C VAL A 98 7.18 0.29 24.83
N ALA A 99 8.17 -0.15 24.05
CA ALA A 99 9.55 -0.28 24.52
C ALA A 99 10.20 1.08 24.82
N GLU A 100 10.08 2.05 23.93
CA GLU A 100 10.69 3.39 24.08
C GLU A 100 10.09 4.18 25.24
N ASN A 101 8.80 3.98 25.52
CA ASN A 101 8.10 4.65 26.62
C ASN A 101 8.06 3.82 27.92
N ASN A 102 8.78 2.69 27.98
CA ASN A 102 8.83 1.80 29.15
C ASN A 102 7.44 1.42 29.69
N ILE A 103 6.48 1.16 28.80
CA ILE A 103 5.12 0.79 29.15
C ILE A 103 5.06 -0.67 29.57
N ASP A 104 4.66 -0.93 30.83
CA ASP A 104 4.44 -2.29 31.32
C ASP A 104 3.03 -2.77 30.94
N ILE A 105 2.96 -3.59 29.89
CA ILE A 105 1.71 -4.18 29.38
C ILE A 105 1.14 -5.29 30.28
N TYR A 106 1.91 -5.76 31.25
CA TYR A 106 1.48 -6.78 32.22
C TYR A 106 0.98 -6.14 33.55
N SER A 107 1.10 -4.83 33.66
CA SER A 107 0.56 -4.07 34.79
C SER A 107 -0.97 -4.19 34.87
N SER A 108 -1.52 -4.10 36.09
CA SER A 108 -2.97 -3.95 36.28
C SER A 108 -3.52 -2.61 35.82
N LYS A 109 -2.67 -1.64 35.49
CA LYS A 109 -3.06 -0.34 34.96
C LYS A 109 -3.18 -0.41 33.43
N ARG A 110 -4.25 0.22 32.89
CA ARG A 110 -4.43 0.30 31.43
C ARG A 110 -3.31 1.13 30.80
N ALA A 111 -2.59 0.52 29.86
CA ALA A 111 -1.62 1.22 29.04
C ALA A 111 -2.32 2.27 28.14
N GLN A 112 -1.72 3.44 28.01
CA GLN A 112 -2.15 4.49 27.07
C GLN A 112 -1.26 4.39 25.84
N ILE A 113 -1.90 4.28 24.67
CA ILE A 113 -1.21 4.20 23.37
C ILE A 113 -1.84 5.19 22.41
N PRO A 114 -1.09 5.71 21.43
CA PRO A 114 -1.61 6.64 20.41
C PRO A 114 -2.71 6.00 19.57
N ILE A 115 -3.64 6.83 19.08
CA ILE A 115 -4.72 6.40 18.19
C ILE A 115 -4.13 6.11 16.80
N PRO A 116 -4.33 4.92 16.21
CA PRO A 116 -3.80 4.61 14.88
C PRO A 116 -4.62 5.28 13.79
N ARG A 117 -3.94 5.91 12.84
CA ARG A 117 -4.52 6.43 11.61
C ARG A 117 -3.78 5.86 10.40
N TYR A 118 -4.51 5.30 9.45
CA TYR A 118 -3.95 4.70 8.25
C TYR A 118 -4.47 5.39 6.99
N ILE A 119 -3.59 6.10 6.31
CA ILE A 119 -3.88 6.84 5.08
C ILE A 119 -3.02 6.27 3.95
N ILE A 120 -3.65 6.02 2.81
CA ILE A 120 -3.00 5.56 1.58
C ILE A 120 -3.20 6.62 0.51
N PHE A 121 -2.11 7.17 0.00
CA PHE A 121 -2.13 8.08 -1.15
C PHE A 121 -2.01 7.24 -2.42
N TYR A 122 -3.09 7.16 -3.17
CA TYR A 122 -3.13 6.42 -4.42
C TYR A 122 -2.83 7.35 -5.60
N ASN A 123 -1.78 7.01 -6.34
CA ASN A 123 -1.42 7.69 -7.58
C ASN A 123 -1.15 6.64 -8.67
N GLY A 124 -2.12 5.77 -8.94
CA GLY A 124 -2.03 4.72 -9.95
C GLY A 124 -2.73 5.09 -11.26
N ARG A 125 -2.54 4.24 -12.29
CA ARG A 125 -3.20 4.42 -13.60
C ARG A 125 -4.62 3.87 -13.64
N GLN A 126 -4.96 2.94 -12.74
CA GLN A 126 -6.31 2.41 -12.66
C GLN A 126 -7.26 3.51 -12.15
N GLU A 127 -8.37 3.67 -12.80
CA GLU A 127 -9.41 4.59 -12.36
C GLU A 127 -9.96 4.16 -11.00
N MET A 128 -9.92 5.08 -10.05
CA MET A 128 -10.35 4.84 -8.68
C MET A 128 -11.17 6.04 -8.19
N PRO A 129 -12.14 5.83 -7.28
CA PRO A 129 -12.89 6.94 -6.69
C PRO A 129 -11.94 7.89 -5.93
N GLU A 130 -12.37 9.13 -5.74
CA GLU A 130 -11.59 10.13 -4.99
C GLU A 130 -11.15 9.62 -3.62
N ARG A 131 -12.03 8.90 -2.92
CA ARG A 131 -11.77 8.29 -1.61
C ARG A 131 -12.43 6.93 -1.53
N CYS A 132 -11.75 5.97 -0.95
CA CYS A 132 -12.36 4.70 -0.58
C CYS A 132 -11.79 4.19 0.76
N THR A 133 -12.53 3.29 1.37
CA THR A 133 -12.16 2.68 2.65
C THR A 133 -11.95 1.20 2.44
N LEU A 134 -10.76 0.72 2.81
CA LEU A 134 -10.42 -0.70 2.82
C LEU A 134 -10.51 -1.24 4.24
N ARG A 135 -11.06 -2.44 4.41
CA ARG A 135 -11.28 -3.06 5.72
C ARG A 135 -10.60 -4.42 5.80
N LEU A 136 -9.99 -4.72 6.94
CA LEU A 136 -9.41 -6.03 7.18
C LEU A 136 -10.48 -7.13 7.18
N SER A 137 -11.67 -6.83 7.66
CA SER A 137 -12.80 -7.77 7.68
C SER A 137 -13.23 -8.24 6.28
N ASP A 138 -12.91 -7.51 5.21
CA ASP A 138 -13.21 -7.93 3.84
C ASP A 138 -12.33 -9.14 3.41
N ALA A 139 -11.20 -9.34 4.09
CA ALA A 139 -10.29 -10.47 3.85
C ALA A 139 -10.62 -11.71 4.68
N PHE A 140 -11.57 -11.64 5.63
CA PHE A 140 -11.90 -12.79 6.47
C PHE A 140 -12.67 -13.85 5.68
N VAL A 141 -12.23 -15.10 5.83
CA VAL A 141 -12.91 -16.24 5.21
C VAL A 141 -14.32 -16.36 5.78
N LYS A 142 -15.32 -16.17 4.94
CA LYS A 142 -16.73 -16.42 5.30
C LYS A 142 -16.96 -17.92 5.33
N LYS A 143 -17.60 -18.44 6.39
CA LYS A 143 -18.11 -19.82 6.38
C LYS A 143 -19.06 -19.94 5.19
N SER A 144 -18.74 -20.83 4.24
CA SER A 144 -19.69 -21.18 3.18
C SER A 144 -20.92 -21.77 3.83
N ASP A 145 -22.12 -21.28 3.45
CA ASP A 145 -23.43 -21.81 3.90
C ASP A 145 -23.72 -23.26 3.43
N ASN A 146 -22.69 -24.01 3.05
CA ASN A 146 -22.76 -25.42 2.66
C ASN A 146 -22.70 -26.39 3.85
N TYR A 147 -23.15 -25.98 5.04
CA TYR A 147 -23.54 -26.97 6.04
C TYR A 147 -25.00 -27.32 5.74
N ASN A 148 -25.18 -28.48 5.09
CA ASN A 148 -26.50 -29.10 4.90
C ASN A 148 -27.28 -29.09 6.21
N SER A 149 -28.26 -28.20 6.31
CA SER A 149 -29.26 -28.12 7.38
C SER A 149 -30.30 -29.25 7.24
N ASN A 150 -29.86 -30.49 7.00
CA ASN A 150 -30.71 -31.65 7.05
C ASN A 150 -30.34 -32.48 8.29
N GLN A 151 -30.72 -31.95 9.46
CA GLN A 151 -31.08 -32.71 10.68
C GLN A 151 -31.07 -31.76 11.88
N VAL A 152 -32.09 -30.91 11.97
CA VAL A 152 -32.65 -30.56 13.29
C VAL A 152 -34.17 -30.56 13.12
N THR A 153 -34.77 -31.65 13.51
CA THR A 153 -36.23 -31.78 13.68
C THR A 153 -36.70 -30.82 14.76
N ALA A 154 -37.78 -30.13 14.43
CA ALA A 154 -38.50 -29.26 15.32
C ALA A 154 -38.95 -30.02 16.59
N SER A 155 -38.37 -29.66 17.73
CA SER A 155 -39.03 -29.67 19.06
C SER A 155 -38.00 -29.30 20.11
N ASP A 156 -37.79 -28.01 20.32
CA ASP A 156 -37.39 -27.46 21.64
C ASP A 156 -37.66 -25.98 21.67
N THR A 157 -38.92 -25.68 21.95
CA THR A 157 -39.35 -24.42 22.53
C THR A 157 -38.83 -24.39 23.97
N SER A 158 -37.82 -23.67 24.22
CA SER A 158 -37.44 -22.93 25.43
C SER A 158 -35.96 -23.04 25.75
N SER A 159 -35.20 -22.13 25.26
CA SER A 159 -34.08 -21.59 26.04
C SER A 159 -33.62 -20.27 25.43
N ASN A 160 -33.75 -19.21 26.21
CA ASN A 160 -33.11 -17.92 26.02
C ASN A 160 -31.59 -18.10 26.01
N CYS A 161 -31.04 -18.66 24.94
CA CYS A 161 -29.64 -18.59 24.64
C CYS A 161 -29.45 -17.25 23.92
N ASN A 162 -29.00 -16.24 24.66
CA ASN A 162 -28.33 -15.07 24.08
C ASN A 162 -27.20 -15.60 23.18
N SER A 163 -27.48 -15.83 21.90
CA SER A 163 -26.46 -16.18 20.93
C SER A 163 -25.50 -15.01 20.87
N VAL A 164 -24.35 -15.15 21.52
CA VAL A 164 -23.27 -14.19 21.42
C VAL A 164 -22.89 -14.16 19.95
N LYS A 165 -23.33 -13.13 19.22
CA LYS A 165 -22.86 -12.87 17.87
C LYS A 165 -21.39 -12.51 17.99
N PHE A 166 -20.51 -13.45 17.70
CA PHE A 166 -19.09 -13.19 17.68
C PHE A 166 -18.79 -12.16 16.59
N GLN A 167 -18.36 -11.00 17.03
CA GLN A 167 -17.76 -10.00 16.15
C GLN A 167 -16.27 -10.37 15.96
N PRO A 168 -15.67 -10.06 14.79
CA PRO A 168 -14.23 -10.18 14.64
C PRO A 168 -13.50 -9.47 15.77
N ALA A 169 -12.50 -10.14 16.36
CA ALA A 169 -11.73 -9.56 17.46
C ALA A 169 -10.86 -8.38 17.04
N MET A 170 -10.70 -8.16 15.73
CA MET A 170 -9.81 -7.16 15.15
C MET A 170 -10.40 -6.58 13.88
N GLU A 171 -10.23 -5.26 13.73
CA GLU A 171 -10.50 -4.52 12.50
C GLU A 171 -9.40 -3.50 12.27
N ILE A 172 -8.90 -3.42 11.05
CA ILE A 172 -8.01 -2.36 10.55
C ILE A 172 -8.69 -1.70 9.38
N THR A 173 -8.82 -0.39 9.47
CA THR A 173 -9.41 0.43 8.42
C THR A 173 -8.34 1.31 7.80
N ALA A 174 -8.15 1.20 6.49
CA ALA A 174 -7.27 2.06 5.72
C ALA A 174 -8.09 3.00 4.84
N HIS A 175 -7.79 4.30 4.87
CA HIS A 175 -8.45 5.31 4.04
C HIS A 175 -7.57 5.63 2.84
N MET A 176 -8.01 5.23 1.66
CA MET A 176 -7.32 5.53 0.41
C MET A 176 -7.84 6.82 -0.19
N ILE A 177 -6.92 7.70 -0.57
CA ILE A 177 -7.15 9.01 -1.15
C ILE A 177 -6.49 9.02 -2.53
N ASN A 178 -7.29 9.19 -3.57
CA ASN A 178 -6.80 9.32 -4.94
C ASN A 178 -6.19 10.71 -5.13
N ILE A 179 -4.88 10.76 -5.31
CA ILE A 179 -4.13 12.00 -5.49
C ILE A 179 -3.78 12.30 -6.96
N ASN A 180 -4.33 11.55 -7.91
CA ASN A 180 -4.19 11.92 -9.32
C ASN A 180 -4.85 13.30 -9.57
N ILE A 181 -4.28 14.05 -10.52
CA ILE A 181 -4.80 15.37 -10.88
C ILE A 181 -6.30 15.28 -11.23
N GLY A 182 -7.07 16.24 -10.73
CA GLY A 182 -8.53 16.29 -10.87
C GLY A 182 -9.30 15.65 -9.71
N ASN A 183 -8.62 14.99 -8.76
CA ASN A 183 -9.23 14.41 -7.58
C ASN A 183 -8.88 15.20 -6.31
N ASN A 184 -9.75 15.14 -5.30
CA ASN A 184 -9.53 15.74 -3.97
C ASN A 184 -9.06 17.21 -4.03
N ALA A 185 -9.73 18.06 -4.83
CA ALA A 185 -9.34 19.44 -5.10
C ALA A 185 -9.05 20.26 -3.83
N GLU A 186 -9.90 20.14 -2.80
CA GLU A 186 -9.71 20.85 -1.52
C GLU A 186 -8.39 20.44 -0.82
N LEU A 187 -8.05 19.17 -0.82
CA LEU A 187 -6.80 18.68 -0.24
C LEU A 187 -5.60 19.21 -1.03
N MET A 188 -5.71 19.18 -2.36
CA MET A 188 -4.64 19.66 -3.26
C MET A 188 -4.42 21.17 -3.13
N GLU A 189 -5.47 21.95 -2.89
CA GLU A 189 -5.37 23.39 -2.61
C GLU A 189 -4.69 23.66 -1.27
N LYS A 190 -5.03 22.89 -0.23
CA LYS A 190 -4.47 23.04 1.11
C LYS A 190 -3.03 22.55 1.24
N CYS A 191 -2.63 21.54 0.45
CA CYS A 191 -1.27 21.00 0.44
C CYS A 191 -0.65 21.14 -0.95
N ARG A 192 -0.06 22.31 -1.22
CA ARG A 192 0.59 22.59 -2.50
C ARG A 192 1.65 21.57 -2.88
N LEU A 193 2.41 21.08 -1.91
CA LEU A 193 3.46 20.10 -2.14
C LEU A 193 2.89 18.75 -2.65
N LEU A 194 1.74 18.32 -2.11
CA LEU A 194 1.05 17.11 -2.59
C LEU A 194 0.51 17.30 -4.01
N HIS A 195 -0.06 18.48 -4.30
CA HIS A 195 -0.49 18.84 -5.65
C HIS A 195 0.69 18.80 -6.63
N ASP A 196 1.80 19.41 -6.28
CA ASP A 196 2.98 19.47 -7.14
C ASP A 196 3.59 18.08 -7.35
N TYR A 197 3.59 17.23 -6.32
CA TYR A 197 3.97 15.82 -6.45
C TYR A 197 3.07 15.10 -7.49
N ALA A 198 1.76 15.21 -7.34
CA ALA A 198 0.80 14.58 -8.25
C ALA A 198 0.96 15.09 -9.69
N ALA A 199 1.16 16.40 -9.87
CA ALA A 199 1.40 17.02 -11.17
C ALA A 199 2.70 16.52 -11.81
N PHE A 200 3.77 16.38 -11.03
CA PHE A 200 5.05 15.88 -11.50
C PHE A 200 4.96 14.41 -11.97
N ILE A 201 4.30 13.55 -11.19
CA ILE A 201 4.05 12.16 -11.61
C ILE A 201 3.20 12.12 -12.90
N GLY A 202 2.22 13.00 -13.04
CA GLY A 202 1.45 13.17 -14.29
C GLY A 202 2.36 13.48 -15.48
N LEU A 203 3.24 14.49 -15.35
CA LEU A 203 4.21 14.84 -16.39
C LEU A 203 5.12 13.68 -16.78
N ILE A 204 5.65 12.93 -15.81
CA ILE A 204 6.48 11.75 -16.08
C ILE A 204 5.70 10.75 -16.95
N ARG A 205 4.44 10.45 -16.58
CA ARG A 205 3.60 9.50 -17.32
C ARG A 205 3.31 9.95 -18.74
N ASP A 206 3.05 11.25 -18.93
CA ASP A 206 2.79 11.82 -20.24
C ASP A 206 4.01 11.69 -21.14
N TYR A 207 5.20 12.06 -20.66
CA TYR A 207 6.42 11.91 -21.44
C TYR A 207 6.78 10.46 -21.69
N VAL A 208 6.64 9.56 -20.71
CA VAL A 208 6.89 8.12 -20.90
C VAL A 208 5.93 7.51 -21.95
N SER A 209 4.74 8.06 -22.12
CA SER A 209 3.82 7.61 -23.18
C SER A 209 4.17 8.11 -24.58
N GLN A 210 4.96 9.17 -24.68
CA GLN A 210 5.33 9.83 -25.94
C GLN A 210 6.74 9.47 -26.41
N GLU A 211 7.65 9.23 -25.47
CA GLU A 211 9.06 8.95 -25.73
C GLU A 211 9.37 7.45 -25.64
N ASN A 212 10.23 6.97 -26.55
CA ASN A 212 10.68 5.58 -26.54
C ASN A 212 11.80 5.32 -25.51
N ASP A 213 12.49 6.37 -25.05
CA ASP A 213 13.57 6.29 -24.06
C ASP A 213 13.15 6.91 -22.75
N ILE A 214 13.09 6.08 -21.71
CA ILE A 214 12.70 6.50 -20.36
C ILE A 214 13.62 7.58 -19.77
N ASN A 215 14.91 7.55 -20.06
CA ASN A 215 15.86 8.55 -19.58
C ASN A 215 15.56 9.93 -20.15
N THR A 216 15.24 9.98 -21.43
CA THR A 216 14.81 11.18 -22.12
C THR A 216 13.48 11.68 -21.56
N ALA A 217 12.48 10.81 -21.42
CA ALA A 217 11.17 11.13 -20.85
C ALA A 217 11.28 11.77 -19.45
N VAL A 218 12.02 11.15 -18.55
CA VAL A 218 12.23 11.66 -17.19
C VAL A 218 12.96 12.99 -17.19
N THR A 219 13.98 13.16 -18.05
CA THR A 219 14.71 14.43 -18.18
C THR A 219 13.81 15.55 -18.66
N LEU A 220 12.96 15.31 -19.67
CA LEU A 220 12.00 16.29 -20.16
C LEU A 220 10.95 16.64 -19.10
N ALA A 221 10.43 15.65 -18.39
CA ALA A 221 9.48 15.86 -17.30
C ALA A 221 10.06 16.75 -16.18
N ILE A 222 11.30 16.49 -15.76
CA ILE A 222 11.99 17.30 -14.74
C ILE A 222 12.17 18.74 -15.23
N ASN A 223 12.66 18.95 -16.45
CA ASN A 223 12.87 20.28 -17.00
C ASN A 223 11.56 21.06 -17.11
N GLN A 224 10.50 20.41 -17.57
CA GLN A 224 9.18 21.04 -17.65
C GLN A 224 8.63 21.37 -16.25
N ALA A 225 8.75 20.46 -15.30
CA ALA A 225 8.30 20.70 -13.92
C ALA A 225 9.00 21.93 -13.32
N ILE A 226 10.32 22.03 -13.46
CA ILE A 226 11.10 23.18 -13.00
C ILE A 226 10.63 24.49 -13.67
N SER A 227 10.39 24.46 -14.99
CA SER A 227 9.95 25.63 -15.74
C SER A 227 8.55 26.13 -15.33
N HIS A 228 7.66 25.22 -14.91
CA HIS A 228 6.32 25.51 -14.42
C HIS A 228 6.25 25.70 -12.89
N ASN A 229 7.40 25.78 -12.22
CA ASN A 229 7.49 25.94 -10.76
C ASN A 229 6.85 24.78 -9.94
N ILE A 230 6.80 23.59 -10.53
CA ILE A 230 6.33 22.34 -9.89
C ILE A 230 7.53 21.69 -9.21
N LEU A 231 7.49 21.50 -7.89
CA LEU A 231 8.59 20.96 -7.08
C LEU A 231 9.95 21.62 -7.37
N LYS A 232 9.97 22.88 -7.82
CA LYS A 232 11.16 23.53 -8.35
C LYS A 232 12.35 23.47 -7.41
N GLU A 233 12.15 23.76 -6.11
CA GLU A 233 13.23 23.78 -5.12
C GLU A 233 13.87 22.40 -4.98
N VAL A 234 13.03 21.35 -4.88
CA VAL A 234 13.49 19.96 -4.76
C VAL A 234 14.20 19.52 -6.03
N LEU A 235 13.56 19.69 -7.20
CA LEU A 235 14.08 19.22 -8.48
C LEU A 235 15.35 19.96 -8.91
N SER A 236 15.50 21.23 -8.60
CA SER A 236 16.71 22.00 -8.96
C SER A 236 17.94 21.59 -8.12
N VAL A 237 17.74 21.19 -6.87
CA VAL A 237 18.83 20.81 -5.96
C VAL A 237 19.16 19.32 -6.10
N HIS A 238 18.15 18.46 -6.26
CA HIS A 238 18.23 17.01 -6.20
C HIS A 238 17.90 16.31 -7.53
N THR A 239 18.19 16.97 -8.66
CA THR A 239 17.85 16.47 -10.01
C THR A 239 18.34 15.04 -10.25
N ALA A 240 19.60 14.75 -9.90
CA ALA A 240 20.20 13.44 -10.15
C ALA A 240 19.55 12.35 -9.26
N GLU A 241 19.38 12.63 -7.98
CA GLU A 241 18.76 11.72 -7.01
C GLU A 241 17.32 11.38 -7.38
N VAL A 242 16.52 12.41 -7.70
CA VAL A 242 15.13 12.22 -8.13
C VAL A 242 15.05 11.42 -9.43
N ARG A 243 15.92 11.72 -10.40
CA ARG A 243 16.00 10.95 -11.64
C ARG A 243 16.31 9.48 -11.38
N ASP A 244 17.30 9.19 -10.54
CA ASP A 244 17.70 7.82 -10.23
C ASP A 244 16.58 7.06 -9.49
N MET A 245 15.85 7.72 -8.59
CA MET A 245 14.68 7.12 -7.93
C MET A 245 13.61 6.71 -8.94
N ILE A 246 13.26 7.61 -9.87
CA ILE A 246 12.22 7.36 -10.89
C ILE A 246 12.64 6.23 -11.83
N LEU A 247 13.90 6.24 -12.31
CA LEU A 247 14.41 5.22 -13.22
C LEU A 247 14.45 3.85 -12.56
N THR A 248 14.81 3.78 -11.28
CA THR A 248 14.82 2.54 -10.51
C THR A 248 13.41 1.99 -10.35
N GLU A 249 12.44 2.83 -9.99
CA GLU A 249 11.04 2.45 -9.85
C GLU A 249 10.47 1.92 -11.17
N TYR A 250 10.74 2.60 -12.28
CA TYR A 250 10.29 2.20 -13.61
C TYR A 250 10.88 0.86 -14.05
N ASN A 251 12.19 0.65 -13.83
CA ASN A 251 12.87 -0.59 -14.18
C ASN A 251 12.31 -1.79 -13.38
N GLU A 252 11.99 -1.60 -12.10
CA GLU A 252 11.35 -2.62 -11.28
C GLU A 252 9.94 -2.95 -11.78
N GLU A 253 9.14 -1.95 -12.15
CA GLU A 253 7.81 -2.18 -12.73
C GLU A 253 7.87 -2.98 -14.03
N GLN A 254 8.82 -2.68 -14.90
CA GLN A 254 9.04 -3.42 -16.14
C GLN A 254 9.51 -4.86 -15.87
N HIS A 255 10.43 -5.04 -14.92
CA HIS A 255 10.90 -6.37 -14.53
C HIS A 255 9.75 -7.23 -13.99
N ILE A 256 8.94 -6.69 -13.05
CA ILE A 256 7.78 -7.40 -12.50
C ILE A 256 6.75 -7.75 -13.59
N LYS A 257 6.54 -6.85 -14.56
CA LYS A 257 5.63 -7.09 -15.68
C LYS A 257 6.17 -8.22 -16.58
N ASN A 258 7.46 -8.22 -16.87
CA ASN A 258 8.11 -9.26 -17.66
C ASN A 258 8.03 -10.61 -16.96
N GLU A 259 8.37 -10.69 -15.66
CA GLU A 259 8.26 -11.91 -14.86
C GLU A 259 6.84 -12.47 -14.82
N LYS A 260 5.82 -11.61 -14.69
CA LYS A 260 4.42 -12.04 -14.77
C LYS A 260 4.05 -12.60 -16.13
N ASN A 261 4.53 -11.99 -17.23
CA ASN A 261 4.28 -12.49 -18.57
C ASN A 261 4.97 -13.85 -18.79
N ILE A 262 6.22 -14.00 -18.36
CA ILE A 262 6.96 -15.27 -18.44
C ILE A 262 6.21 -16.34 -17.64
N SER A 263 5.84 -16.06 -16.39
CA SER A 263 5.10 -17.02 -15.56
C SER A 263 3.73 -17.39 -16.14
N TYR A 264 3.06 -16.46 -16.84
CA TYR A 264 1.80 -16.72 -17.52
C TYR A 264 2.03 -17.64 -18.74
N ASP A 265 3.04 -17.35 -19.54
CA ASP A 265 3.37 -18.14 -20.73
C ASP A 265 3.82 -19.55 -20.35
N ASP A 266 4.63 -19.70 -19.29
CA ASP A 266 5.05 -20.98 -18.76
C ASP A 266 3.84 -21.78 -18.26
N GLY A 267 2.97 -21.18 -17.44
CA GLY A 267 1.77 -21.85 -16.95
C GLY A 267 0.76 -22.20 -18.04
N PHE A 268 0.68 -21.40 -19.11
CA PHE A 268 -0.14 -21.71 -20.28
C PHE A 268 0.43 -22.91 -21.03
N ASN A 269 1.74 -22.95 -21.28
CA ASN A 269 2.42 -24.05 -21.95
C ASN A 269 2.30 -25.37 -21.17
N ASP A 270 2.55 -25.33 -19.84
CA ASP A 270 2.37 -26.46 -18.96
C ASP A 270 0.91 -27.00 -18.97
N GLY A 271 -0.06 -26.08 -18.98
CA GLY A 271 -1.48 -26.42 -19.09
C GLY A 271 -1.84 -27.10 -20.42
N VAL A 272 -1.26 -26.64 -21.52
CA VAL A 272 -1.44 -27.24 -22.85
C VAL A 272 -0.80 -28.64 -22.90
N GLU A 273 0.42 -28.81 -22.40
CA GLU A 273 1.09 -30.11 -22.34
C GLU A 273 0.29 -31.12 -21.51
N CYS A 274 -0.14 -30.71 -20.30
CA CYS A 274 -0.97 -31.53 -19.42
C CYS A 274 -2.29 -31.93 -20.10
N GLY A 275 -2.96 -31.01 -20.78
CA GLY A 275 -4.20 -31.29 -21.53
C GLY A 275 -3.99 -32.26 -22.68
N ILE A 276 -2.89 -32.18 -23.43
CA ILE A 276 -2.53 -33.11 -24.49
C ILE A 276 -2.27 -34.53 -23.92
N GLU A 277 -1.55 -34.58 -22.79
CA GLU A 277 -1.21 -35.86 -22.15
C GLU A 277 -2.47 -36.56 -21.61
N GLN A 278 -3.37 -35.79 -20.98
CA GLN A 278 -4.65 -36.30 -20.49
C GLN A 278 -5.56 -36.79 -21.61
N THR A 279 -5.61 -36.09 -22.73
CA THR A 279 -6.37 -36.54 -23.93
C THR A 279 -5.80 -37.81 -24.52
N LYS A 280 -4.47 -38.00 -24.53
CA LYS A 280 -3.83 -39.25 -24.98
C LYS A 280 -4.19 -40.45 -24.07
N ILE A 281 -4.16 -40.20 -22.73
CA ILE A 281 -4.53 -41.24 -21.76
C ILE A 281 -5.99 -41.68 -21.94
N GLU A 282 -6.91 -40.72 -22.05
CA GLU A 282 -8.33 -41.01 -22.29
C GLU A 282 -8.57 -41.76 -23.61
N ALA A 283 -7.84 -41.40 -24.68
CA ALA A 283 -7.92 -42.10 -25.94
C ALA A 283 -7.46 -43.59 -25.84
N ILE A 284 -6.35 -43.83 -25.11
CA ILE A 284 -5.85 -45.19 -24.85
C ILE A 284 -6.83 -45.99 -24.00
N GLU A 285 -7.38 -45.42 -22.93
CA GLU A 285 -8.38 -46.09 -22.09
C GLU A 285 -9.65 -46.45 -22.86
N ASN A 286 -10.08 -45.62 -23.78
CA ASN A 286 -11.23 -45.89 -24.65
C ASN A 286 -10.94 -47.01 -25.67
N MET A 287 -9.70 -47.13 -26.17
CA MET A 287 -9.31 -48.22 -27.05
C MET A 287 -9.21 -49.59 -26.32
N ILE A 288 -8.90 -49.58 -25.01
CA ILE A 288 -8.81 -50.82 -24.21
C ILE A 288 -10.21 -51.33 -23.83
N LYS A 289 -11.23 -50.50 -23.84
CA LYS A 289 -12.62 -50.87 -23.51
C LYS A 289 -13.41 -51.41 -24.69
N LEU A 290 -12.86 -51.39 -25.89
CA LEU A 290 -13.40 -52.02 -27.12
C LEU A 290 -12.83 -53.41 -27.32
#